data_a6684180ce5a22156198c573526a18c6
#
_entry.id   a6684180ce5a22156198c573526a18c6
#
_cell.length_a   1.000
_cell.length_b   1.000
_cell.length_c   1.000
_cell.angle_alpha   90.00
_cell.angle_beta   90.00
_cell.angle_gamma   90.00
#
_symmetry.space_group_name_H-M   'P 1'
#
loop_
_entity.id
_entity.type
_entity.pdbx_description
1 polymer ?
#
loop_
_entity_poly.entity_id
_entity_poly.type
_entity_poly.pdbx_seq_one_letter_code
_entity_poly.pdbx_strand_id
1 'polypeptide(L)'
;MFFKAENYRHPAFMEAVRDVAPQAPGLAAWGLMTGVAMVNSGLSVFESIAMTLFVYAGSSQLAALPLIAAGAPAWVIVATGFCVNLRFMVFSLHLRQYLMHLPRLERMVHGYLTADISYVLFTRRFANPSEDPADQLAQAASLAGNTCMMWVSWIAASFAGIFLANIIPTSWGLGFAGTLCLVGILCSLASTRMRIFAAGVASATAIAAYNLPLKFNIIIAIGVAVVLSMSLERFLKMREGQSA
;
A
#
# COMPACT_ATOMS: atom_id res chain seq x y z
N MET A 1 5.58 22.60 -7.87
CA MET A 1 4.75 22.62 -6.64
C MET A 1 3.42 21.96 -6.92
N PHE A 2 2.96 21.00 -6.08
CA PHE A 2 1.75 20.20 -6.34
C PHE A 2 0.52 21.06 -6.69
N PHE A 3 0.32 22.15 -5.97
CA PHE A 3 -0.83 23.06 -6.19
C PHE A 3 -0.63 24.11 -7.30
N LYS A 4 0.52 24.14 -7.98
CA LYS A 4 0.75 25.10 -9.06
C LYS A 4 0.28 24.53 -10.39
N ALA A 5 -0.39 25.38 -11.18
CA ALA A 5 -0.86 25.04 -12.53
C ALA A 5 0.29 24.61 -13.47
N GLU A 6 1.52 25.06 -13.21
CA GLU A 6 2.71 24.70 -13.96
C GLU A 6 2.96 23.19 -14.00
N ASN A 7 2.77 22.47 -12.87
CA ASN A 7 2.93 21.01 -12.81
C ASN A 7 1.94 20.28 -13.73
N TYR A 8 0.68 20.72 -13.72
CA TYR A 8 -0.39 20.07 -14.50
C TYR A 8 -0.29 20.37 -16.00
N ARG A 9 0.38 21.47 -16.35
CA ARG A 9 0.65 21.85 -17.76
C ARG A 9 1.96 21.29 -18.29
N HIS A 10 2.82 20.77 -17.40
CA HIS A 10 4.11 20.22 -17.81
C HIS A 10 3.92 18.88 -18.55
N PRO A 11 4.62 18.64 -19.69
CA PRO A 11 4.49 17.39 -20.45
C PRO A 11 4.70 16.13 -19.61
N ALA A 12 5.65 16.15 -18.67
CA ALA A 12 5.96 15.03 -17.78
C ALA A 12 4.76 14.59 -16.90
N PHE A 13 3.81 15.48 -16.63
CA PHE A 13 2.58 15.12 -15.91
C PHE A 13 1.73 14.15 -16.74
N MET A 14 1.42 14.51 -17.99
CA MET A 14 0.59 13.69 -18.87
C MET A 14 1.29 12.40 -19.29
N GLU A 15 2.60 12.43 -19.47
CA GLU A 15 3.39 11.22 -19.71
C GLU A 15 3.29 10.26 -18.53
N ALA A 16 3.43 10.76 -17.29
CA ALA A 16 3.27 9.95 -16.08
C ALA A 16 1.86 9.38 -15.93
N VAL A 17 0.81 10.14 -16.25
CA VAL A 17 -0.56 9.62 -16.31
C VAL A 17 -0.68 8.46 -17.30
N ARG A 18 -0.06 8.58 -18.48
CA ARG A 18 -0.05 7.50 -19.48
C ARG A 18 0.72 6.26 -19.03
N ASP A 19 1.83 6.44 -18.30
CA ASP A 19 2.63 5.33 -17.75
C ASP A 19 1.85 4.52 -16.69
N VAL A 20 0.97 5.18 -15.94
CA VAL A 20 0.09 4.55 -14.93
C VAL A 20 -1.15 3.92 -15.56
N ALA A 21 -1.66 4.46 -16.66
CA ALA A 21 -2.94 4.05 -17.25
C ALA A 21 -3.09 2.52 -17.46
N PRO A 22 -2.07 1.77 -17.89
CA PRO A 22 -2.16 0.30 -18.00
C PRO A 22 -2.38 -0.42 -16.67
N GLN A 23 -2.01 0.20 -15.53
CA GLN A 23 -2.18 -0.37 -14.19
C GLN A 23 -3.54 0.00 -13.57
N ALA A 24 -4.20 1.05 -14.09
CA ALA A 24 -5.42 1.60 -13.54
C ALA A 24 -6.58 0.58 -13.45
N PRO A 25 -6.84 -0.31 -14.44
CA PRO A 25 -7.90 -1.30 -14.34
C PRO A 25 -7.70 -2.29 -13.18
N GLY A 26 -6.48 -2.78 -12.98
CA GLY A 26 -6.16 -3.67 -11.86
C GLY A 26 -6.30 -2.96 -10.50
N LEU A 27 -5.83 -1.71 -10.42
CA LEU A 27 -5.99 -0.88 -9.23
C LEU A 27 -7.46 -0.58 -8.93
N ALA A 28 -8.26 -0.27 -9.96
CA ALA A 28 -9.69 -0.01 -9.83
C ALA A 28 -10.45 -1.26 -9.36
N ALA A 29 -10.15 -2.42 -9.93
CA ALA A 29 -10.73 -3.69 -9.48
C ALA A 29 -10.41 -3.94 -7.99
N TRP A 30 -9.17 -3.71 -7.57
CA TRP A 30 -8.78 -3.85 -6.18
C TRP A 30 -9.49 -2.82 -5.28
N GLY A 31 -9.57 -1.55 -5.68
CA GLY A 31 -10.29 -0.51 -4.94
C GLY A 31 -11.77 -0.85 -4.77
N LEU A 32 -12.44 -1.28 -5.86
CA LEU A 32 -13.84 -1.71 -5.83
C LEU A 32 -14.06 -2.85 -4.84
N MET A 33 -13.22 -3.88 -4.89
CA MET A 33 -13.31 -5.02 -3.97
C MET A 33 -13.05 -4.62 -2.53
N THR A 34 -12.13 -3.67 -2.28
CA THR A 34 -11.87 -3.13 -0.94
C THR A 34 -13.09 -2.39 -0.42
N GLY A 35 -13.75 -1.58 -1.26
CA GLY A 35 -15.00 -0.90 -0.92
C GLY A 35 -16.12 -1.87 -0.52
N VAL A 36 -16.35 -2.90 -1.33
CA VAL A 36 -17.31 -3.97 -1.04
C VAL A 36 -16.97 -4.70 0.26
N ALA A 37 -15.70 -5.04 0.45
CA ALA A 37 -15.24 -5.77 1.64
C ALA A 37 -15.46 -4.96 2.93
N MET A 38 -15.26 -3.65 2.92
CA MET A 38 -15.50 -2.78 4.07
C MET A 38 -16.95 -2.84 4.53
N VAL A 39 -17.89 -2.64 3.63
CA VAL A 39 -19.34 -2.67 3.94
C VAL A 39 -19.77 -4.07 4.38
N ASN A 40 -19.33 -5.13 3.69
CA ASN A 40 -19.66 -6.51 4.05
C ASN A 40 -19.02 -6.97 5.38
N SER A 41 -18.00 -6.27 5.85
CA SER A 41 -17.39 -6.50 7.17
C SER A 41 -18.10 -5.76 8.31
N GLY A 42 -19.20 -5.07 8.00
CA GLY A 42 -20.04 -4.40 8.99
C GLY A 42 -19.73 -2.91 9.20
N LEU A 43 -18.82 -2.31 8.42
CA LEU A 43 -18.61 -0.87 8.45
C LEU A 43 -19.79 -0.15 7.78
N SER A 44 -20.22 0.94 8.38
CA SER A 44 -21.19 1.85 7.75
C SER A 44 -20.59 2.49 6.47
N VAL A 45 -21.45 2.99 5.60
CA VAL A 45 -21.03 3.71 4.38
C VAL A 45 -20.10 4.88 4.74
N PHE A 46 -20.45 5.62 5.80
CA PHE A 46 -19.65 6.76 6.26
C PHE A 46 -18.25 6.34 6.74
N GLU A 47 -18.15 5.28 7.55
CA GLU A 47 -16.86 4.74 8.03
C GLU A 47 -16.01 4.22 6.87
N SER A 48 -16.64 3.55 5.90
CA SER A 48 -15.98 3.06 4.69
C SER A 48 -15.42 4.19 3.83
N ILE A 49 -16.19 5.27 3.64
CA ILE A 49 -15.74 6.48 2.92
C ILE A 49 -14.59 7.15 3.68
N ALA A 50 -14.73 7.35 5.00
CA ALA A 50 -13.70 7.94 5.84
C ALA A 50 -12.41 7.12 5.79
N MET A 51 -12.51 5.80 5.94
CA MET A 51 -11.37 4.89 5.84
C MET A 51 -10.68 4.95 4.47
N THR A 52 -11.46 5.04 3.38
CA THR A 52 -10.92 5.16 2.03
C THR A 52 -10.14 6.46 1.83
N LEU A 53 -10.67 7.58 2.32
CA LEU A 53 -10.06 8.90 2.15
C LEU A 53 -8.85 9.12 3.06
N PHE A 54 -8.93 8.72 4.34
CA PHE A 54 -7.87 9.04 5.30
C PHE A 54 -6.75 7.99 5.36
N VAL A 55 -7.07 6.72 5.15
CA VAL A 55 -6.07 5.66 5.20
C VAL A 55 -5.37 5.50 3.85
N TYR A 56 -6.11 5.52 2.73
CA TYR A 56 -5.59 5.40 1.35
C TYR A 56 -4.50 4.32 1.20
N ALA A 57 -4.70 3.17 1.84
CA ALA A 57 -3.75 2.06 1.85
C ALA A 57 -4.51 0.72 1.87
N GLY A 58 -4.87 0.21 0.70
CA GLY A 58 -5.74 -0.95 0.53
C GLY A 58 -5.30 -2.17 1.33
N SER A 59 -4.00 -2.45 1.38
CA SER A 59 -3.49 -3.59 2.16
C SER A 59 -3.73 -3.44 3.66
N SER A 60 -3.57 -2.25 4.23
CA SER A 60 -3.86 -2.03 5.66
C SER A 60 -5.35 -1.93 5.92
N GLN A 61 -6.15 -1.38 4.99
CA GLN A 61 -7.61 -1.41 5.07
C GLN A 61 -8.10 -2.86 5.17
N LEU A 62 -7.71 -3.72 4.23
CA LEU A 62 -8.11 -5.12 4.22
C LEU A 62 -7.56 -5.92 5.42
N ALA A 63 -6.36 -5.61 5.90
CA ALA A 63 -5.81 -6.23 7.11
C ALA A 63 -6.57 -5.83 8.38
N ALA A 64 -7.13 -4.62 8.44
CA ALA A 64 -7.90 -4.13 9.56
C ALA A 64 -9.31 -4.76 9.64
N LEU A 65 -9.95 -5.08 8.50
CA LEU A 65 -11.34 -5.56 8.46
C LEU A 65 -11.60 -6.78 9.33
N PRO A 66 -10.83 -7.88 9.27
CA PRO A 66 -11.07 -9.03 10.12
C PRO A 66 -10.83 -8.74 11.60
N LEU A 67 -9.96 -7.79 11.94
CA LEU A 67 -9.72 -7.35 13.31
C LEU A 67 -10.91 -6.53 13.85
N ILE A 68 -11.44 -5.64 13.01
CA ILE A 68 -12.63 -4.84 13.33
C ILE A 68 -13.83 -5.78 13.53
N ALA A 69 -14.08 -6.69 12.61
CA ALA A 69 -15.16 -7.67 12.69
C ALA A 69 -15.05 -8.59 13.92
N ALA A 70 -13.82 -8.90 14.37
CA ALA A 70 -13.57 -9.69 15.57
C ALA A 70 -13.62 -8.86 16.87
N GLY A 71 -13.91 -7.55 16.82
CA GLY A 71 -13.90 -6.67 17.99
C GLY A 71 -12.53 -6.51 18.64
N ALA A 72 -11.45 -6.60 17.87
CA ALA A 72 -10.09 -6.45 18.40
C ALA A 72 -9.88 -5.04 18.99
N PRO A 73 -9.04 -4.91 20.03
CA PRO A 73 -8.71 -3.60 20.58
C PRO A 73 -8.13 -2.64 19.54
N ALA A 74 -8.50 -1.35 19.61
CA ALA A 74 -8.09 -0.34 18.63
C ALA A 74 -6.57 -0.27 18.42
N TRP A 75 -5.78 -0.44 19.50
CA TRP A 75 -4.32 -0.43 19.38
C TRP A 75 -3.76 -1.58 18.53
N VAL A 76 -4.43 -2.77 18.53
CA VAL A 76 -4.04 -3.91 17.67
C VAL A 76 -4.29 -3.57 16.21
N ILE A 77 -5.43 -2.93 15.90
CA ILE A 77 -5.78 -2.50 14.55
C ILE A 77 -4.77 -1.46 14.07
N VAL A 78 -4.47 -0.45 14.89
CA VAL A 78 -3.48 0.59 14.55
C VAL A 78 -2.09 0.02 14.39
N ALA A 79 -1.64 -0.86 15.29
CA ALA A 79 -0.34 -1.52 15.20
C ALA A 79 -0.21 -2.35 13.92
N THR A 80 -1.25 -3.11 13.56
CA THR A 80 -1.28 -3.89 12.32
C THR A 80 -1.21 -2.98 11.10
N GLY A 81 -2.01 -1.93 11.05
CA GLY A 81 -1.97 -0.93 9.97
C GLY A 81 -0.59 -0.26 9.86
N PHE A 82 0.02 0.10 10.98
CA PHE A 82 1.38 0.65 11.02
C PHE A 82 2.41 -0.33 10.45
N CYS A 83 2.40 -1.59 10.89
CA CYS A 83 3.33 -2.61 10.40
C CYS A 83 3.19 -2.85 8.90
N VAL A 84 1.96 -2.93 8.38
CA VAL A 84 1.70 -3.09 6.95
C VAL A 84 2.22 -1.89 6.15
N ASN A 85 2.12 -0.68 6.73
CA ASN A 85 2.50 0.57 6.08
C ASN A 85 3.97 0.99 6.30
N LEU A 86 4.79 0.21 7.00
CA LEU A 86 6.23 0.51 7.20
C LEU A 86 6.98 0.74 5.88
N ARG A 87 6.56 0.10 4.79
CA ARG A 87 7.12 0.33 3.45
C ARG A 87 7.03 1.79 3.00
N PHE A 88 5.97 2.51 3.38
CA PHE A 88 5.82 3.92 3.04
C PHE A 88 6.83 4.83 3.75
N MET A 89 7.35 4.42 4.92
CA MET A 89 8.49 5.10 5.55
C MET A 89 9.73 5.00 4.67
N VAL A 90 10.01 3.82 4.12
CA VAL A 90 11.15 3.62 3.20
C VAL A 90 10.98 4.46 1.94
N PHE A 91 9.78 4.46 1.35
CA PHE A 91 9.49 5.30 0.18
C PHE A 91 9.65 6.79 0.50
N SER A 92 9.15 7.24 1.65
CA SER A 92 9.26 8.63 2.08
C SER A 92 10.72 9.05 2.31
N LEU A 93 11.54 8.21 2.91
CA LEU A 93 12.96 8.47 3.09
C LEU A 93 13.69 8.59 1.75
N HIS A 94 13.39 7.74 0.79
CA HIS A 94 13.99 7.80 -0.55
C HIS A 94 13.48 9.02 -1.34
N LEU A 95 12.17 9.26 -1.37
CA LEU A 95 11.59 10.41 -2.08
C LEU A 95 11.98 11.76 -1.48
N ARG A 96 12.43 11.78 -0.22
CA ARG A 96 12.88 13.00 0.43
C ARG A 96 13.90 13.77 -0.41
N GLN A 97 14.87 13.09 -1.04
CA GLN A 97 15.93 13.74 -1.85
C GLN A 97 15.34 14.49 -3.06
N TYR A 98 14.22 14.05 -3.60
CA TYR A 98 13.53 14.69 -4.74
C TYR A 98 12.62 15.84 -4.32
N LEU A 99 12.23 15.91 -3.05
CA LEU A 99 11.16 16.80 -2.58
C LEU A 99 11.63 17.85 -1.55
N MET A 100 12.91 17.85 -1.15
CA MET A 100 13.40 18.77 -0.10
C MET A 100 13.33 20.24 -0.47
N HIS A 101 13.35 20.58 -1.76
CA HIS A 101 13.18 21.94 -2.27
C HIS A 101 11.74 22.45 -2.15
N LEU A 102 10.75 21.55 -1.90
CA LEU A 102 9.34 21.92 -1.78
C LEU A 102 8.96 22.31 -0.34
N PRO A 103 7.92 23.18 -0.17
CA PRO A 103 7.34 23.50 1.13
C PRO A 103 6.85 22.25 1.88
N ARG A 104 6.80 22.31 3.21
CA ARG A 104 6.41 21.18 4.08
C ARG A 104 5.05 20.59 3.70
N LEU A 105 4.03 21.45 3.48
CA LEU A 105 2.68 20.99 3.13
C LEU A 105 2.67 20.19 1.82
N GLU A 106 3.39 20.66 0.82
CA GLU A 106 3.47 19.96 -0.47
C GLU A 106 4.17 18.61 -0.34
N ARG A 107 5.23 18.52 0.46
CA ARG A 107 5.89 17.23 0.76
C ARG A 107 4.96 16.26 1.46
N MET A 108 4.12 16.75 2.39
CA MET A 108 3.11 15.93 3.06
C MET A 108 2.05 15.41 2.09
N VAL A 109 1.57 16.28 1.17
CA VAL A 109 0.60 15.88 0.15
C VAL A 109 1.20 14.82 -0.79
N HIS A 110 2.43 15.03 -1.28
CA HIS A 110 3.11 14.01 -2.08
C HIS A 110 3.30 12.70 -1.31
N GLY A 111 3.66 12.77 -0.03
CA GLY A 111 3.81 11.58 0.82
C GLY A 111 2.49 10.82 0.98
N TYR A 112 1.38 11.53 1.23
CA TYR A 112 0.05 10.92 1.35
C TYR A 112 -0.40 10.27 0.04
N LEU A 113 -0.18 10.93 -1.10
CA LEU A 113 -0.63 10.45 -2.41
C LEU A 113 0.27 9.34 -2.99
N THR A 114 1.47 9.13 -2.46
CA THR A 114 2.40 8.13 -2.98
C THR A 114 1.96 6.72 -2.59
N ALA A 115 1.72 5.90 -3.61
CA ALA A 115 1.43 4.48 -3.49
C ALA A 115 2.57 3.63 -4.09
N ASP A 116 2.53 2.31 -3.90
CA ASP A 116 3.57 1.38 -4.35
C ASP A 116 3.91 1.54 -5.84
N ILE A 117 2.89 1.55 -6.70
CA ILE A 117 3.07 1.63 -8.16
C ILE A 117 3.62 3.00 -8.55
N SER A 118 3.09 4.09 -7.97
CA SER A 118 3.56 5.45 -8.27
C SER A 118 5.03 5.63 -7.89
N TYR A 119 5.45 5.09 -6.74
CA TYR A 119 6.84 5.07 -6.32
C TYR A 119 7.74 4.31 -7.31
N VAL A 120 7.34 3.10 -7.69
CA VAL A 120 8.13 2.27 -8.62
C VAL A 120 8.26 2.94 -10.00
N LEU A 121 7.18 3.45 -10.57
CA LEU A 121 7.21 4.11 -11.87
C LEU A 121 8.05 5.39 -11.83
N PHE A 122 7.92 6.18 -10.77
CA PHE A 122 8.69 7.40 -10.58
C PHE A 122 10.20 7.11 -10.50
N THR A 123 10.61 6.16 -9.63
CA THR A 123 12.03 5.83 -9.43
C THR A 123 12.67 5.10 -10.62
N ARG A 124 11.87 4.42 -11.43
CA ARG A 124 12.35 3.86 -12.71
C ARG A 124 12.63 4.93 -13.74
N ARG A 125 11.86 6.02 -13.74
CA ARG A 125 12.02 7.13 -14.66
C ARG A 125 13.15 8.08 -14.23
N PHE A 126 13.23 8.36 -12.94
CA PHE A 126 14.22 9.25 -12.34
C PHE A 126 15.06 8.49 -11.31
N ALA A 127 16.20 7.97 -11.75
CA ALA A 127 17.09 7.19 -10.86
C ALA A 127 17.78 8.07 -9.81
N ASN A 128 18.03 9.35 -10.13
CA ASN A 128 18.70 10.30 -9.27
C ASN A 128 17.92 11.63 -9.18
N PRO A 129 17.95 12.32 -8.03
CA PRO A 129 17.46 13.69 -7.92
C PRO A 129 18.32 14.64 -8.76
N SER A 130 17.73 15.67 -9.32
CA SER A 130 18.45 16.73 -10.05
C SER A 130 18.50 18.01 -9.23
N GLU A 131 19.57 18.77 -9.38
CA GLU A 131 19.70 20.12 -8.82
C GLU A 131 19.22 21.21 -9.81
N ASP A 132 19.03 20.85 -11.09
CA ASP A 132 18.49 21.78 -12.09
C ASP A 132 17.01 22.07 -11.82
N PRO A 133 16.59 23.35 -11.71
CA PRO A 133 15.19 23.70 -11.50
C PRO A 133 14.21 23.19 -12.55
N ALA A 134 14.64 23.07 -13.81
CA ALA A 134 13.80 22.55 -14.89
C ALA A 134 13.53 21.04 -14.70
N ASP A 135 14.56 20.27 -14.36
CA ASP A 135 14.44 18.85 -14.05
C ASP A 135 13.64 18.61 -12.77
N GLN A 136 13.85 19.44 -11.75
CA GLN A 136 13.06 19.36 -10.51
C GLN A 136 11.57 19.56 -10.78
N LEU A 137 11.22 20.49 -11.66
CA LEU A 137 9.83 20.70 -12.09
C LEU A 137 9.31 19.48 -12.84
N ALA A 138 10.10 18.89 -13.75
CA ALA A 138 9.73 17.67 -14.47
C ALA A 138 9.53 16.48 -13.53
N GLN A 139 10.42 16.30 -12.52
CA GLN A 139 10.30 15.28 -11.49
C GLN A 139 9.03 15.47 -10.64
N ALA A 140 8.77 16.68 -10.17
CA ALA A 140 7.58 17.01 -9.38
C ALA A 140 6.28 16.83 -10.18
N ALA A 141 6.26 17.26 -11.46
CA ALA A 141 5.13 17.09 -12.35
C ALA A 141 4.85 15.61 -12.65
N SER A 142 5.89 14.82 -12.91
CA SER A 142 5.76 13.37 -13.12
C SER A 142 5.23 12.65 -11.89
N LEU A 143 5.75 12.95 -10.70
CA LEU A 143 5.24 12.37 -9.46
C LEU A 143 3.78 12.76 -9.23
N ALA A 144 3.41 14.03 -9.48
CA ALA A 144 2.03 14.49 -9.37
C ALA A 144 1.10 13.76 -10.36
N GLY A 145 1.51 13.56 -11.61
CA GLY A 145 0.74 12.82 -12.61
C GLY A 145 0.48 11.37 -12.20
N ASN A 146 1.54 10.67 -11.78
CA ASN A 146 1.44 9.29 -11.28
C ASN A 146 0.49 9.19 -10.09
N THR A 147 0.67 10.04 -9.09
CA THR A 147 -0.09 9.96 -7.83
C THR A 147 -1.54 10.40 -8.02
N CYS A 148 -1.81 11.44 -8.82
CA CYS A 148 -3.18 11.87 -9.12
C CYS A 148 -3.99 10.77 -9.83
N MET A 149 -3.44 10.15 -10.87
CA MET A 149 -4.12 9.09 -11.60
C MET A 149 -4.43 7.89 -10.71
N MET A 150 -3.46 7.48 -9.88
CA MET A 150 -3.61 6.40 -8.92
C MET A 150 -4.70 6.71 -7.89
N TRP A 151 -4.64 7.91 -7.30
CA TRP A 151 -5.59 8.34 -6.27
C TRP A 151 -7.01 8.40 -6.81
N VAL A 152 -7.23 9.03 -7.98
CA VAL A 152 -8.55 9.13 -8.61
C VAL A 152 -9.09 7.73 -8.93
N SER A 153 -8.27 6.86 -9.53
CA SER A 153 -8.68 5.49 -9.87
C SER A 153 -9.08 4.69 -8.63
N TRP A 154 -8.28 4.79 -7.56
CA TRP A 154 -8.57 4.09 -6.30
C TRP A 154 -9.83 4.61 -5.61
N ILE A 155 -9.94 5.93 -5.42
CA ILE A 155 -11.06 6.54 -4.70
C ILE A 155 -12.37 6.31 -5.45
N ALA A 156 -12.40 6.55 -6.78
CA ALA A 156 -13.60 6.36 -7.59
C ALA A 156 -14.07 4.90 -7.55
N ALA A 157 -13.15 3.95 -7.71
CA ALA A 157 -13.47 2.53 -7.67
C ALA A 157 -13.89 2.06 -6.27
N SER A 158 -13.22 2.52 -5.21
CA SER A 158 -13.60 2.18 -3.83
C SER A 158 -14.98 2.73 -3.49
N PHE A 159 -15.31 3.95 -3.89
CA PHE A 159 -16.64 4.51 -3.69
C PHE A 159 -17.70 3.72 -4.47
N ALA A 160 -17.42 3.38 -5.74
CA ALA A 160 -18.31 2.49 -6.49
C ALA A 160 -18.54 1.17 -5.74
N GLY A 161 -17.49 0.55 -5.19
CA GLY A 161 -17.59 -0.66 -4.38
C GLY A 161 -18.42 -0.49 -3.12
N ILE A 162 -18.25 0.62 -2.38
CA ILE A 162 -19.03 0.94 -1.18
C ILE A 162 -20.52 1.07 -1.51
N PHE A 163 -20.88 1.80 -2.56
CA PHE A 163 -22.29 1.99 -2.93
C PHE A 163 -22.93 0.76 -3.56
N LEU A 164 -22.16 -0.05 -4.30
CA LEU A 164 -22.62 -1.28 -4.92
C LEU A 164 -22.69 -2.46 -3.94
N ALA A 165 -22.04 -2.40 -2.79
CA ALA A 165 -21.95 -3.50 -1.85
C ALA A 165 -23.30 -4.07 -1.41
N ASN A 166 -24.31 -3.21 -1.27
CA ASN A 166 -25.68 -3.60 -0.89
C ASN A 166 -26.53 -4.11 -2.08
N ILE A 167 -26.09 -3.87 -3.31
CA ILE A 167 -26.79 -4.27 -4.54
C ILE A 167 -26.29 -5.64 -5.01
N ILE A 168 -25.01 -5.91 -4.76
CA ILE A 168 -24.36 -7.14 -5.19
C ILE A 168 -24.70 -8.27 -4.22
N PRO A 169 -25.34 -9.37 -4.69
CA PRO A 169 -25.72 -10.48 -3.83
C PRO A 169 -24.51 -11.12 -3.16
N THR A 170 -24.60 -11.39 -1.86
CA THR A 170 -23.56 -12.11 -1.11
C THR A 170 -23.31 -13.51 -1.66
N SER A 171 -24.32 -14.11 -2.33
CA SER A 171 -24.22 -15.40 -3.04
C SER A 171 -23.14 -15.44 -4.14
N TRP A 172 -22.70 -14.31 -4.64
CA TRP A 172 -21.59 -14.22 -5.60
C TRP A 172 -20.20 -14.43 -4.97
N GLY A 173 -20.16 -14.82 -3.69
CA GLY A 173 -18.90 -15.11 -3.00
C GLY A 173 -18.09 -13.87 -2.60
N LEU A 174 -18.70 -12.69 -2.64
CA LEU A 174 -18.01 -11.42 -2.32
C LEU A 174 -17.56 -11.34 -0.85
N GLY A 175 -18.18 -12.08 0.06
CA GLY A 175 -17.67 -12.24 1.43
C GLY A 175 -16.27 -12.86 1.48
N PHE A 176 -15.91 -13.63 0.45
CA PHE A 176 -14.56 -14.22 0.30
C PHE A 176 -13.59 -13.32 -0.49
N ALA A 177 -14.11 -12.27 -1.14
CA ALA A 177 -13.33 -11.39 -2.00
C ALA A 177 -12.21 -10.65 -1.24
N GLY A 178 -12.47 -10.20 -0.01
CA GLY A 178 -11.43 -9.60 0.85
C GLY A 178 -10.27 -10.55 1.13
N THR A 179 -10.56 -11.83 1.38
CA THR A 179 -9.54 -12.86 1.58
C THR A 179 -8.75 -13.12 0.30
N LEU A 180 -9.42 -13.20 -0.86
CA LEU A 180 -8.76 -13.36 -2.16
C LEU A 180 -7.87 -12.16 -2.49
N CYS A 181 -8.31 -10.93 -2.19
CA CYS A 181 -7.49 -9.74 -2.34
C CYS A 181 -6.22 -9.81 -1.48
N LEU A 182 -6.34 -10.21 -0.21
CA LEU A 182 -5.18 -10.38 0.68
C LEU A 182 -4.21 -11.44 0.15
N VAL A 183 -4.73 -12.56 -0.34
CA VAL A 183 -3.90 -13.60 -0.99
C VAL A 183 -3.24 -13.06 -2.26
N GLY A 184 -3.96 -12.33 -3.10
CA GLY A 184 -3.41 -11.68 -4.29
C GLY A 184 -2.30 -10.70 -3.96
N ILE A 185 -2.46 -9.89 -2.89
CA ILE A 185 -1.42 -8.98 -2.40
C ILE A 185 -0.22 -9.79 -1.90
N LEU A 186 -0.44 -10.83 -1.11
CA LEU A 186 0.63 -11.69 -0.60
C LEU A 186 1.44 -12.28 -1.75
N CYS A 187 0.78 -12.81 -2.77
CA CYS A 187 1.42 -13.33 -3.98
C CYS A 187 2.20 -12.25 -4.74
N SER A 188 1.65 -11.05 -4.86
CA SER A 188 2.32 -9.91 -5.51
C SER A 188 3.56 -9.44 -4.75
N LEU A 189 3.51 -9.44 -3.42
CA LEU A 189 4.64 -9.05 -2.56
C LEU A 189 5.70 -10.13 -2.42
N ALA A 190 5.34 -11.40 -2.62
CA ALA A 190 6.22 -12.57 -2.51
C ALA A 190 7.12 -12.76 -3.75
N SER A 191 7.76 -11.68 -4.21
CA SER A 191 8.55 -11.64 -5.45
C SER A 191 9.97 -12.21 -5.32
N THR A 192 10.47 -12.43 -4.09
CA THR A 192 11.80 -12.99 -3.83
C THR A 192 11.72 -14.20 -2.92
N ARG A 193 12.72 -15.11 -3.01
CA ARG A 193 12.79 -16.31 -2.15
C ARG A 193 12.71 -15.96 -0.66
N MET A 194 13.36 -14.86 -0.24
CA MET A 194 13.30 -14.38 1.16
C MET A 194 11.91 -13.92 1.57
N ARG A 195 11.19 -13.24 0.68
CA ARG A 195 9.80 -12.81 0.95
C ARG A 195 8.83 -14.00 1.01
N ILE A 196 9.02 -15.00 0.16
CA ILE A 196 8.25 -16.26 0.21
C ILE A 196 8.52 -16.99 1.54
N PHE A 197 9.78 -17.08 1.94
CA PHE A 197 10.17 -17.65 3.24
C PHE A 197 9.52 -16.90 4.40
N ALA A 198 9.64 -15.57 4.42
CA ALA A 198 9.02 -14.72 5.45
C ALA A 198 7.50 -14.90 5.52
N ALA A 199 6.82 -14.94 4.37
CA ALA A 199 5.38 -15.19 4.29
C ALA A 199 5.01 -16.59 4.83
N GLY A 200 5.78 -17.61 4.50
CA GLY A 200 5.59 -18.99 5.01
C GLY A 200 5.76 -19.06 6.53
N VAL A 201 6.81 -18.45 7.06
CA VAL A 201 7.05 -18.38 8.52
C VAL A 201 5.95 -17.62 9.23
N ALA A 202 5.54 -16.45 8.70
CA ALA A 202 4.44 -15.67 9.28
C ALA A 202 3.14 -16.45 9.31
N SER A 203 2.80 -17.14 8.20
CA SER A 203 1.59 -17.95 8.11
C SER A 203 1.60 -19.13 9.08
N ALA A 204 2.70 -19.88 9.14
CA ALA A 204 2.84 -21.00 10.06
C ALA A 204 2.74 -20.54 11.53
N THR A 205 3.41 -19.43 11.87
CA THR A 205 3.37 -18.85 13.23
C THR A 205 1.98 -18.34 13.57
N ALA A 206 1.29 -17.68 12.64
CA ALA A 206 -0.08 -17.18 12.86
C ALA A 206 -1.06 -18.32 13.13
N ILE A 207 -0.91 -19.46 12.42
CA ILE A 207 -1.73 -20.67 12.63
C ILE A 207 -1.40 -21.29 13.99
N ALA A 208 -0.11 -21.48 14.31
CA ALA A 208 0.32 -22.07 15.57
C ALA A 208 -0.12 -21.24 16.79
N ALA A 209 -0.13 -19.91 16.65
CA ALA A 209 -0.53 -18.97 17.69
C ALA A 209 -2.02 -18.58 17.65
N TYR A 210 -2.85 -19.26 16.84
CA TYR A 210 -4.23 -18.87 16.55
C TYR A 210 -5.11 -18.72 17.82
N ASN A 211 -4.90 -19.58 18.83
CA ASN A 211 -5.68 -19.61 20.07
C ASN A 211 -5.29 -18.50 21.07
N LEU A 212 -4.30 -17.65 20.75
CA LEU A 212 -3.91 -16.57 21.66
C LEU A 212 -4.99 -15.48 21.73
N PRO A 213 -5.25 -14.94 22.95
CA PRO A 213 -6.22 -13.88 23.15
C PRO A 213 -5.78 -12.60 22.42
N LEU A 214 -6.74 -11.68 22.19
CA LEU A 214 -6.51 -10.34 21.65
C LEU A 214 -5.77 -10.32 20.28
N LYS A 215 -5.85 -11.41 19.52
CA LYS A 215 -5.17 -11.53 18.22
C LYS A 215 -3.64 -11.32 18.29
N PHE A 216 -3.03 -11.63 19.43
CA PHE A 216 -1.56 -11.61 19.57
C PHE A 216 -0.83 -12.49 18.56
N ASN A 217 -1.50 -13.49 18.01
CA ASN A 217 -0.96 -14.31 16.92
C ASN A 217 -0.42 -13.48 15.74
N ILE A 218 -1.02 -12.33 15.42
CA ILE A 218 -0.56 -11.46 14.34
C ILE A 218 0.78 -10.81 14.71
N ILE A 219 0.88 -10.25 15.91
CA ILE A 219 2.10 -9.57 16.38
C ILE A 219 3.25 -10.57 16.49
N ILE A 220 2.97 -11.75 17.04
CA ILE A 220 3.96 -12.81 17.18
C ILE A 220 4.40 -13.31 15.79
N ALA A 221 3.47 -13.51 14.85
CA ALA A 221 3.79 -13.91 13.50
C ALA A 221 4.70 -12.91 12.79
N ILE A 222 4.42 -11.60 12.94
CA ILE A 222 5.27 -10.55 12.40
C ILE A 222 6.66 -10.58 13.04
N GLY A 223 6.73 -10.61 14.38
CA GLY A 223 8.00 -10.63 15.11
C GLY A 223 8.88 -11.82 14.75
N VAL A 224 8.31 -13.03 14.73
CA VAL A 224 9.02 -14.26 14.38
C VAL A 224 9.49 -14.23 12.92
N ALA A 225 8.62 -13.80 11.99
CA ALA A 225 8.99 -13.70 10.58
C ALA A 225 10.13 -12.70 10.35
N VAL A 226 10.11 -11.54 11.01
CA VAL A 226 11.17 -10.54 10.91
C VAL A 226 12.48 -11.09 11.46
N VAL A 227 12.47 -11.63 12.68
CA VAL A 227 13.68 -12.15 13.34
C VAL A 227 14.32 -13.29 12.53
N LEU A 228 13.52 -14.27 12.09
CA LEU A 228 14.03 -15.39 11.32
C LEU A 228 14.51 -14.98 9.92
N SER A 229 13.82 -14.06 9.26
CA SER A 229 14.25 -13.56 7.94
C SER A 229 15.57 -12.78 8.04
N MET A 230 15.70 -11.90 9.03
CA MET A 230 16.94 -11.16 9.26
C MET A 230 18.11 -12.10 9.64
N SER A 231 17.86 -13.11 10.47
CA SER A 231 18.87 -14.09 10.87
C SER A 231 19.34 -14.92 9.67
N LEU A 232 18.42 -15.35 8.83
CA LEU A 232 18.73 -16.10 7.61
C LEU A 232 19.51 -15.24 6.61
N GLU A 233 19.10 -13.99 6.41
CA GLU A 233 19.81 -13.06 5.52
C GLU A 233 21.25 -12.81 5.99
N ARG A 234 21.48 -12.60 7.30
CA ARG A 234 22.81 -12.46 7.88
C ARG A 234 23.64 -13.71 7.67
N PHE A 235 23.06 -14.88 7.91
CA PHE A 235 23.75 -16.16 7.73
C PHE A 235 24.18 -16.38 6.27
N LEU A 236 23.31 -16.08 5.31
CA LEU A 236 23.63 -16.19 3.89
C LEU A 236 24.74 -15.22 3.46
N LYS A 237 24.69 -13.98 3.91
CA LYS A 237 25.75 -12.97 3.64
C LYS A 237 27.10 -13.37 4.24
N MET A 238 27.12 -13.94 5.46
CA MET A 238 28.38 -14.45 6.06
C MET A 238 28.96 -15.60 5.25
N ARG A 239 28.12 -16.47 4.69
CA ARG A 239 28.55 -17.61 3.88
C ARG A 239 29.09 -17.17 2.51
N GLU A 240 28.49 -16.16 1.89
CA GLU A 240 28.98 -15.58 0.64
C GLU A 240 30.31 -14.83 0.83
N GLY A 241 30.51 -14.13 1.96
CA GLY A 241 31.77 -13.46 2.30
C GLY A 241 32.91 -14.40 2.71
N GLN A 242 32.63 -15.67 3.00
CA GLN A 242 33.65 -16.70 3.27
C GLN A 242 34.07 -17.48 2.01
N SER A 243 33.34 -17.32 0.91
CA SER A 243 33.59 -17.99 -0.37
C SER A 243 34.28 -17.09 -1.41
N ALA A 244 34.61 -15.84 -1.06
CA ALA A 244 35.38 -14.86 -1.83
C ALA A 244 36.78 -14.65 -1.20
#